data_4b8ed8fb402563d63cd753befa6f1452
#
_entry.id   4b8ed8fb402563d63cd753befa6f1452
#
_cell.length_a   1.000
_cell.length_b   1.000
_cell.length_c   1.000
_cell.angle_alpha   90.00
_cell.angle_beta   90.00
_cell.angle_gamma   90.00
#
_symmetry.space_group_name_H-M   'P 1'
#
loop_
_entity.id
_entity.type
_entity.pdbx_description
1 polymer ?
#
loop_
_entity_poly.entity_id
_entity_poly.type
_entity_poly.pdbx_seq_one_letter_code
_entity_poly.pdbx_strand_id
1 'polypeptide(L)'
;MTTLINHLYTQYRYITEYKADPRTEDFLFVKPLWVIGIIGIYLHFVYKSGSAFMKKKKPYKLNKILQLYNIMQIILNGYLLVRVILLGLIWKYKFVCEPVDYSNNQFALQVTAIVWFYYMLKIFDLLDTIFFILRKKQNQITFLHVYHHAGMIIVTWVGIRYLPGGHGVFLGLINTFVHIIMYTHYLWTSLNLGKAWWKKYITQLQIFQFIIIFLQFLSAILTKDCGYPKVLLLLFIPHNIFMIVLFTDFYYKSYIQKKSSQIDKNGLLTRTNQSGVELSNGRPNISENLTKSKLL
;
A
#
# COMPACT_ATOMS: atom_id res chain seq x y z
N MET A 1 -36.28 4.92 22.22
CA MET A 1 -35.03 4.16 22.02
C MET A 1 -35.24 2.98 21.07
N THR A 2 -36.27 2.16 21.25
CA THR A 2 -36.61 1.03 20.36
C THR A 2 -36.85 1.42 18.90
N THR A 3 -37.53 2.54 18.63
CA THR A 3 -37.82 3.02 17.26
C THR A 3 -36.55 3.41 16.49
N LEU A 4 -35.60 4.07 17.16
CA LEU A 4 -34.31 4.43 16.56
C LEU A 4 -33.46 3.18 16.26
N ILE A 5 -33.42 2.23 17.19
CA ILE A 5 -32.69 0.95 17.00
C ILE A 5 -33.29 0.15 15.83
N ASN A 6 -34.63 0.07 15.75
CA ASN A 6 -35.29 -0.60 14.63
C ASN A 6 -35.04 0.11 13.31
N HIS A 7 -35.04 1.44 13.29
CA HIS A 7 -34.70 2.21 12.09
C HIS A 7 -33.25 1.95 11.65
N LEU A 8 -32.29 2.03 12.57
CA LEU A 8 -30.88 1.76 12.29
C LEU A 8 -30.67 0.31 11.81
N TYR A 9 -31.35 -0.65 12.42
CA TYR A 9 -31.30 -2.05 12.00
C TYR A 9 -31.87 -2.24 10.60
N THR A 10 -33.00 -1.59 10.28
CA THR A 10 -33.61 -1.64 8.94
C THR A 10 -32.68 -1.01 7.89
N GLN A 11 -32.06 0.14 8.19
CA GLN A 11 -31.09 0.76 7.28
C GLN A 11 -29.84 -0.11 7.11
N TYR A 12 -29.33 -0.71 8.18
CA TYR A 12 -28.21 -1.65 8.12
C TYR A 12 -28.55 -2.83 7.20
N ARG A 13 -29.69 -3.49 7.38
CA ARG A 13 -30.13 -4.58 6.50
C ARG A 13 -30.30 -4.13 5.06
N TYR A 14 -30.91 -2.98 4.84
CA TYR A 14 -31.08 -2.42 3.50
C TYR A 14 -29.75 -2.27 2.77
N ILE A 15 -28.76 -1.68 3.43
CA ILE A 15 -27.44 -1.47 2.84
C ILE A 15 -26.71 -2.83 2.66
N THR A 16 -26.68 -3.67 3.67
CA THR A 16 -25.82 -4.86 3.68
C THR A 16 -26.40 -6.06 2.97
N GLU A 17 -27.73 -6.15 2.85
CA GLU A 17 -28.41 -7.30 2.22
C GLU A 17 -29.01 -6.93 0.87
N TYR A 18 -29.84 -5.87 0.80
CA TYR A 18 -30.58 -5.53 -0.42
C TYR A 18 -29.77 -4.77 -1.47
N LYS A 19 -28.77 -3.98 -1.06
CA LYS A 19 -27.90 -3.24 -2.00
C LYS A 19 -26.63 -4.01 -2.37
N ALA A 20 -26.30 -5.05 -1.64
CA ALA A 20 -25.16 -5.91 -1.92
C ALA A 20 -25.42 -6.82 -3.12
N ASP A 21 -24.36 -7.17 -3.84
CA ASP A 21 -24.46 -8.12 -4.93
C ASP A 21 -24.65 -9.55 -4.39
N PRO A 22 -25.78 -10.22 -4.71
CA PRO A 22 -26.08 -11.54 -4.18
C PRO A 22 -25.06 -12.61 -4.59
N ARG A 23 -24.38 -12.44 -5.74
CA ARG A 23 -23.35 -13.38 -6.23
C ARG A 23 -22.15 -13.49 -5.30
N THR A 24 -21.98 -12.52 -4.39
CA THR A 24 -20.83 -12.45 -3.48
C THR A 24 -21.13 -12.89 -2.05
N GLU A 25 -22.36 -13.32 -1.77
CA GLU A 25 -22.81 -13.63 -0.40
C GLU A 25 -22.02 -14.78 0.24
N ASP A 26 -21.70 -15.81 -0.55
CA ASP A 26 -20.98 -17.00 -0.09
C ASP A 26 -19.45 -16.85 -0.18
N PHE A 27 -18.96 -15.72 -0.66
CA PHE A 27 -17.52 -15.51 -0.75
C PHE A 27 -16.92 -15.28 0.62
N LEU A 28 -15.76 -15.90 0.84
CA LEU A 28 -15.03 -15.84 2.10
C LEU A 28 -14.70 -14.39 2.47
N PHE A 29 -14.93 -14.01 3.73
CA PHE A 29 -14.63 -12.70 4.33
C PHE A 29 -15.42 -11.50 3.76
N VAL A 30 -16.45 -11.71 2.93
CA VAL A 30 -17.21 -10.60 2.32
C VAL A 30 -18.32 -10.06 3.26
N LYS A 31 -18.80 -10.83 4.24
CA LYS A 31 -19.79 -10.34 5.20
C LYS A 31 -19.20 -9.22 6.07
N PRO A 32 -19.95 -8.14 6.41
CA PRO A 32 -19.43 -6.96 7.10
C PRO A 32 -18.69 -7.25 8.42
N LEU A 33 -19.16 -8.22 9.19
CA LEU A 33 -18.53 -8.60 10.46
C LEU A 33 -17.07 -9.08 10.29
N TRP A 34 -16.78 -9.77 9.19
CA TRP A 34 -15.41 -10.20 8.90
C TRP A 34 -14.49 -9.01 8.68
N VAL A 35 -14.92 -8.02 7.92
CA VAL A 35 -14.11 -6.82 7.62
C VAL A 35 -13.82 -6.04 8.89
N ILE A 36 -14.87 -5.81 9.71
CA ILE A 36 -14.71 -5.14 11.01
C ILE A 36 -13.75 -5.92 11.90
N GLY A 37 -13.90 -7.24 11.97
CA GLY A 37 -13.04 -8.12 12.74
C GLY A 37 -11.59 -8.09 12.26
N ILE A 38 -11.35 -8.23 10.95
CA ILE A 38 -10.00 -8.22 10.34
C ILE A 38 -9.31 -6.87 10.64
N ILE A 39 -9.98 -5.75 10.40
CA ILE A 39 -9.41 -4.42 10.64
C ILE A 39 -9.17 -4.21 12.15
N GLY A 40 -10.14 -4.59 12.99
CA GLY A 40 -10.01 -4.47 14.45
C GLY A 40 -8.83 -5.27 15.01
N ILE A 41 -8.68 -6.54 14.60
CA ILE A 41 -7.54 -7.40 14.97
C ILE A 41 -6.24 -6.82 14.44
N TYR A 42 -6.21 -6.38 13.19
CA TYR A 42 -5.03 -5.77 12.58
C TYR A 42 -4.56 -4.53 13.35
N LEU A 43 -5.45 -3.56 13.57
CA LEU A 43 -5.12 -2.33 14.29
C LEU A 43 -4.73 -2.60 15.76
N HIS A 44 -5.45 -3.51 16.43
CA HIS A 44 -5.09 -3.93 17.79
C HIS A 44 -3.69 -4.56 17.83
N PHE A 45 -3.35 -5.42 16.86
CA PHE A 45 -2.03 -6.01 16.77
C PHE A 45 -0.94 -4.97 16.52
N VAL A 46 -1.17 -4.05 15.57
CA VAL A 46 -0.20 -3.01 15.21
C VAL A 46 0.10 -2.07 16.38
N TYR A 47 -0.94 -1.55 17.03
CA TYR A 47 -0.77 -0.51 18.03
C TYR A 47 -0.59 -1.02 19.46
N LYS A 48 -1.00 -2.25 19.77
CA LYS A 48 -1.03 -2.74 21.16
C LYS A 48 -0.36 -4.10 21.33
N SER A 49 -0.98 -5.18 20.88
CA SER A 49 -0.54 -6.54 21.23
C SER A 49 0.78 -6.94 20.57
N GLY A 50 1.04 -6.55 19.33
CA GLY A 50 2.28 -6.87 18.60
C GLY A 50 3.51 -6.19 19.21
N SER A 51 3.39 -4.91 19.53
CA SER A 51 4.45 -4.16 20.22
C SER A 51 4.72 -4.69 21.61
N ALA A 52 3.67 -5.02 22.40
CA ALA A 52 3.78 -5.62 23.72
C ALA A 52 4.45 -7.01 23.65
N PHE A 53 4.02 -7.85 22.69
CA PHE A 53 4.61 -9.18 22.46
C PHE A 53 6.10 -9.11 22.14
N MET A 54 6.53 -8.12 21.37
CA MET A 54 7.93 -7.96 20.96
C MET A 54 8.79 -7.19 21.96
N LYS A 55 8.21 -6.58 23.02
CA LYS A 55 8.94 -5.70 23.96
C LYS A 55 10.20 -6.37 24.54
N LYS A 56 10.05 -7.60 25.03
CA LYS A 56 11.14 -8.38 25.68
C LYS A 56 11.84 -9.37 24.74
N LYS A 57 11.47 -9.44 23.44
CA LYS A 57 12.03 -10.41 22.49
C LYS A 57 13.08 -9.77 21.61
N LYS A 58 14.05 -10.55 21.11
CA LYS A 58 14.97 -10.11 20.05
C LYS A 58 14.25 -10.08 18.69
N PRO A 59 14.68 -9.24 17.72
CA PRO A 59 14.12 -9.26 16.36
C PRO A 59 14.19 -10.66 15.76
N TYR A 60 13.10 -11.15 15.18
CA TYR A 60 13.09 -12.44 14.50
C TYR A 60 13.84 -12.36 13.17
N LYS A 61 14.62 -13.41 12.86
CA LYS A 61 15.32 -13.56 11.57
C LYS A 61 14.38 -14.26 10.57
N LEU A 62 13.59 -13.48 9.83
CA LEU A 62 12.55 -13.99 8.93
C LEU A 62 12.96 -14.00 7.44
N ASN A 63 14.26 -14.03 7.12
CA ASN A 63 14.73 -13.83 5.74
C ASN A 63 14.10 -14.83 4.76
N LYS A 64 14.11 -16.14 5.08
CA LYS A 64 13.52 -17.17 4.21
C LYS A 64 11.98 -17.03 4.08
N ILE A 65 11.29 -16.68 5.17
CA ILE A 65 9.84 -16.46 5.18
C ILE A 65 9.49 -15.26 4.30
N LEU A 66 10.26 -14.17 4.38
CA LEU A 66 10.06 -12.97 3.55
C LEU A 66 10.36 -13.26 2.07
N GLN A 67 11.38 -14.04 1.77
CA GLN A 67 11.68 -14.48 0.39
C GLN A 67 10.49 -15.25 -0.18
N LEU A 68 10.00 -16.25 0.55
CA LEU A 68 8.82 -17.03 0.14
C LEU A 68 7.58 -16.15 -0.02
N TYR A 69 7.31 -15.29 0.96
CA TYR A 69 6.19 -14.35 0.91
C TYR A 69 6.26 -13.42 -0.32
N ASN A 70 7.43 -12.83 -0.59
CA ASN A 70 7.61 -11.96 -1.75
C ASN A 70 7.42 -12.72 -3.07
N ILE A 71 7.90 -13.96 -3.17
CA ILE A 71 7.67 -14.82 -4.34
C ILE A 71 6.18 -15.12 -4.49
N MET A 72 5.49 -15.49 -3.42
CA MET A 72 4.04 -15.73 -3.44
C MET A 72 3.27 -14.48 -3.91
N GLN A 73 3.63 -13.31 -3.40
CA GLN A 73 3.02 -12.05 -3.81
C GLN A 73 3.23 -11.75 -5.30
N ILE A 74 4.43 -11.98 -5.83
CA ILE A 74 4.71 -11.82 -7.26
C ILE A 74 3.84 -12.79 -8.10
N ILE A 75 3.76 -14.06 -7.69
CA ILE A 75 2.99 -15.07 -8.40
C ILE A 75 1.48 -14.76 -8.36
N LEU A 76 0.95 -14.41 -7.18
CA LEU A 76 -0.49 -14.17 -7.02
C LEU A 76 -0.94 -12.89 -7.73
N ASN A 77 -0.15 -11.81 -7.65
CA ASN A 77 -0.42 -10.61 -8.43
C ASN A 77 -0.24 -10.87 -9.93
N GLY A 78 0.78 -11.64 -10.33
CA GLY A 78 0.99 -12.09 -11.71
C GLY A 78 -0.18 -12.90 -12.24
N TYR A 79 -0.72 -13.82 -11.46
CA TYR A 79 -1.92 -14.59 -11.81
C TYR A 79 -3.12 -13.66 -12.07
N LEU A 80 -3.38 -12.68 -11.20
CA LEU A 80 -4.47 -11.71 -11.42
C LEU A 80 -4.28 -10.92 -12.70
N LEU A 81 -3.07 -10.41 -12.95
CA LEU A 81 -2.76 -9.65 -14.15
C LEU A 81 -3.02 -10.48 -15.42
N VAL A 82 -2.55 -11.74 -15.44
CA VAL A 82 -2.79 -12.67 -16.54
C VAL A 82 -4.28 -12.95 -16.72
N ARG A 83 -5.03 -13.16 -15.63
CA ARG A 83 -6.49 -13.38 -15.70
C ARG A 83 -7.23 -12.20 -16.32
N VAL A 84 -6.89 -10.97 -15.94
CA VAL A 84 -7.46 -9.73 -16.50
C VAL A 84 -7.17 -9.62 -18.01
N ILE A 85 -5.95 -9.96 -18.43
CA ILE A 85 -5.53 -9.96 -19.84
C ILE A 85 -6.29 -11.05 -20.64
N LEU A 86 -6.33 -12.28 -20.14
CA LEU A 86 -6.97 -13.41 -20.82
C LEU A 86 -8.50 -13.23 -20.98
N LEU A 87 -9.17 -12.58 -20.02
CA LEU A 87 -10.57 -12.22 -20.14
C LEU A 87 -10.79 -11.02 -21.10
N GLY A 88 -9.71 -10.40 -21.55
CA GLY A 88 -9.77 -9.27 -22.45
C GLY A 88 -10.32 -7.99 -21.82
N LEU A 89 -10.29 -7.85 -20.50
CA LEU A 89 -10.85 -6.68 -19.80
C LEU A 89 -10.17 -5.39 -20.24
N ILE A 90 -8.86 -5.43 -20.56
CA ILE A 90 -8.11 -4.27 -21.06
C ILE A 90 -8.69 -3.72 -22.36
N TRP A 91 -9.22 -4.59 -23.23
CA TRP A 91 -9.74 -4.25 -24.55
C TRP A 91 -11.26 -4.04 -24.54
N LYS A 92 -11.97 -4.78 -23.68
CA LYS A 92 -13.44 -4.77 -23.61
C LYS A 92 -13.97 -3.61 -22.76
N TYR A 93 -13.24 -3.23 -21.69
CA TYR A 93 -13.70 -2.23 -20.74
C TYR A 93 -13.30 -0.82 -21.19
N LYS A 94 -14.26 0.09 -21.10
CA LYS A 94 -14.06 1.49 -21.41
C LYS A 94 -13.34 2.20 -20.27
N PHE A 95 -12.28 2.93 -20.60
CA PHE A 95 -11.50 3.67 -19.61
C PHE A 95 -12.31 4.78 -18.90
N VAL A 96 -13.20 5.45 -19.65
CA VAL A 96 -13.94 6.63 -19.17
C VAL A 96 -15.11 6.24 -18.27
N CYS A 97 -15.87 5.21 -18.66
CA CYS A 97 -17.02 4.71 -17.91
C CYS A 97 -17.32 3.27 -18.30
N GLU A 98 -17.27 2.38 -17.35
CA GLU A 98 -17.65 0.98 -17.52
C GLU A 98 -18.60 0.59 -16.40
N PRO A 99 -19.88 0.31 -16.70
CA PRO A 99 -20.85 -0.14 -15.70
C PRO A 99 -20.51 -1.54 -15.19
N VAL A 100 -21.03 -1.88 -14.00
CA VAL A 100 -20.91 -3.23 -13.47
C VAL A 100 -21.92 -4.12 -14.19
N ASP A 101 -21.47 -5.27 -14.69
CA ASP A 101 -22.35 -6.32 -15.19
C ASP A 101 -22.81 -7.19 -13.99
N TYR A 102 -24.07 -7.00 -13.60
CA TYR A 102 -24.70 -7.77 -12.51
C TYR A 102 -25.39 -9.06 -12.98
N SER A 103 -25.26 -9.44 -14.25
CA SER A 103 -25.83 -10.67 -14.74
C SER A 103 -25.09 -11.91 -14.23
N ASN A 104 -25.74 -13.07 -14.33
CA ASN A 104 -25.15 -14.37 -13.97
C ASN A 104 -24.47 -15.06 -15.15
N ASN A 105 -24.10 -14.32 -16.21
CA ASN A 105 -23.35 -14.90 -17.30
C ASN A 105 -21.93 -15.29 -16.86
N GLN A 106 -21.32 -16.23 -17.55
CA GLN A 106 -20.01 -16.78 -17.19
C GLN A 106 -18.90 -15.70 -17.15
N PHE A 107 -18.95 -14.70 -18.01
CA PHE A 107 -17.97 -13.61 -18.03
C PHE A 107 -18.09 -12.74 -16.78
N ALA A 108 -19.30 -12.30 -16.43
CA ALA A 108 -19.54 -11.48 -15.23
C ALA A 108 -19.16 -12.24 -13.95
N LEU A 109 -19.43 -13.54 -13.86
CA LEU A 109 -19.02 -14.36 -12.72
C LEU A 109 -17.51 -14.50 -12.61
N GLN A 110 -16.78 -14.62 -13.73
CA GLN A 110 -15.32 -14.64 -13.74
C GLN A 110 -14.72 -13.30 -13.31
N VAL A 111 -15.31 -12.18 -13.73
CA VAL A 111 -14.90 -10.85 -13.27
C VAL A 111 -15.13 -10.69 -11.78
N THR A 112 -16.28 -11.10 -11.26
CA THR A 112 -16.59 -11.10 -9.84
C THR A 112 -15.57 -11.91 -9.04
N ALA A 113 -15.20 -13.10 -9.52
CA ALA A 113 -14.17 -13.94 -8.89
C ALA A 113 -12.77 -13.25 -8.86
N ILE A 114 -12.40 -12.54 -9.93
CA ILE A 114 -11.16 -11.75 -9.99
C ILE A 114 -11.16 -10.63 -8.95
N VAL A 115 -12.27 -9.91 -8.82
CA VAL A 115 -12.41 -8.82 -7.82
C VAL A 115 -12.34 -9.38 -6.41
N TRP A 116 -12.96 -10.54 -6.14
CA TRP A 116 -12.83 -11.22 -4.86
C TRP A 116 -11.39 -11.66 -4.57
N PHE A 117 -10.72 -12.25 -5.55
CA PHE A 117 -9.33 -12.67 -5.38
C PHE A 117 -8.42 -11.46 -5.10
N TYR A 118 -8.65 -10.33 -5.75
CA TYR A 118 -7.94 -9.07 -5.46
C TYR A 118 -8.19 -8.60 -4.03
N TYR A 119 -9.44 -8.65 -3.54
CA TYR A 119 -9.75 -8.36 -2.15
C TYR A 119 -9.00 -9.29 -1.16
N MET A 120 -8.96 -10.60 -1.45
CA MET A 120 -8.20 -11.56 -0.65
C MET A 120 -6.71 -11.24 -0.60
N LEU A 121 -6.13 -10.78 -1.72
CA LEU A 121 -4.74 -10.32 -1.72
C LEU A 121 -4.53 -9.12 -0.80
N LYS A 122 -5.47 -8.18 -0.71
CA LYS A 122 -5.34 -7.04 0.21
C LYS A 122 -5.39 -7.47 1.68
N ILE A 123 -6.16 -8.50 2.02
CA ILE A 123 -6.10 -9.11 3.36
C ILE A 123 -4.72 -9.75 3.59
N PHE A 124 -4.19 -10.44 2.59
CA PHE A 124 -2.87 -11.06 2.67
C PHE A 124 -1.73 -10.04 2.79
N ASP A 125 -1.87 -8.86 2.19
CA ASP A 125 -0.91 -7.74 2.30
C ASP A 125 -0.74 -7.23 3.75
N LEU A 126 -1.69 -7.49 4.67
CA LEU A 126 -1.56 -7.14 6.09
C LEU A 126 -0.36 -7.83 6.77
N LEU A 127 0.10 -8.97 6.22
CA LEU A 127 1.28 -9.69 6.72
C LEU A 127 2.56 -8.87 6.65
N ASP A 128 2.66 -7.91 5.71
CA ASP A 128 3.81 -6.97 5.64
C ASP A 128 4.03 -6.27 6.98
N THR A 129 2.96 -5.74 7.56
CA THR A 129 3.03 -5.04 8.84
C THR A 129 3.38 -5.98 9.98
N ILE A 130 2.86 -7.20 9.96
CA ILE A 130 3.20 -8.24 10.95
C ILE A 130 4.70 -8.54 10.88
N PHE A 131 5.27 -8.70 9.68
CA PHE A 131 6.70 -8.92 9.51
C PHE A 131 7.54 -7.71 9.98
N PHE A 132 7.10 -6.49 9.76
CA PHE A 132 7.79 -5.31 10.30
C PHE A 132 7.81 -5.30 11.83
N ILE A 133 6.71 -5.64 12.49
CA ILE A 133 6.61 -5.74 13.95
C ILE A 133 7.55 -6.82 14.47
N LEU A 134 7.48 -8.04 13.92
CA LEU A 134 8.29 -9.19 14.35
C LEU A 134 9.79 -8.95 14.14
N ARG A 135 10.18 -8.17 13.15
CA ARG A 135 11.57 -7.77 12.88
C ARG A 135 11.99 -6.49 13.60
N LYS A 136 11.12 -5.88 14.38
CA LYS A 136 11.34 -4.58 15.06
C LYS A 136 11.72 -3.45 14.10
N LYS A 137 11.15 -3.42 12.89
CA LYS A 137 11.35 -2.37 11.87
C LYS A 137 10.35 -1.22 12.07
N GLN A 138 10.35 -0.58 13.23
CA GLN A 138 9.37 0.45 13.62
C GLN A 138 9.30 1.63 12.65
N ASN A 139 10.43 1.99 12.03
CA ASN A 139 10.49 3.06 11.03
C ASN A 139 9.73 2.73 9.72
N GLN A 140 9.29 1.48 9.52
CA GLN A 140 8.46 1.05 8.40
C GLN A 140 6.97 1.01 8.75
N ILE A 141 6.61 1.04 10.04
CA ILE A 141 5.22 1.07 10.54
C ILE A 141 4.78 2.53 10.65
N THR A 142 4.72 3.22 9.52
CA THR A 142 4.30 4.62 9.45
C THR A 142 2.78 4.74 9.39
N PHE A 143 2.26 5.93 9.69
CA PHE A 143 0.84 6.23 9.49
C PHE A 143 0.39 5.93 8.05
N LEU A 144 1.18 6.37 7.05
CA LEU A 144 0.94 6.07 5.64
C LEU A 144 0.74 4.57 5.40
N HIS A 145 1.65 3.73 5.92
CA HIS A 145 1.60 2.27 5.72
C HIS A 145 0.33 1.66 6.33
N VAL A 146 0.05 1.95 7.61
CA VAL A 146 -1.10 1.37 8.33
C VAL A 146 -2.43 1.86 7.75
N TYR A 147 -2.53 3.16 7.44
CA TYR A 147 -3.71 3.76 6.82
C TYR A 147 -3.98 3.16 5.44
N HIS A 148 -2.93 3.02 4.60
CA HIS A 148 -3.06 2.40 3.29
C HIS A 148 -3.59 0.98 3.39
N HIS A 149 -2.99 0.12 4.21
CA HIS A 149 -3.40 -1.27 4.33
C HIS A 149 -4.83 -1.41 4.85
N ALA A 150 -5.20 -0.71 5.92
CA ALA A 150 -6.56 -0.71 6.46
C ALA A 150 -7.57 -0.12 5.46
N GLY A 151 -7.22 0.99 4.81
CA GLY A 151 -8.05 1.65 3.81
C GLY A 151 -8.30 0.77 2.58
N MET A 152 -7.27 0.07 2.09
CA MET A 152 -7.41 -0.84 0.97
C MET A 152 -8.34 -2.03 1.25
N ILE A 153 -8.37 -2.54 2.50
CA ILE A 153 -9.36 -3.56 2.89
C ILE A 153 -10.79 -3.00 2.72
N ILE A 154 -11.05 -1.79 3.20
CA ILE A 154 -12.38 -1.17 3.09
C ILE A 154 -12.76 -0.92 1.62
N VAL A 155 -11.85 -0.30 0.84
CA VAL A 155 -12.07 0.03 -0.57
C VAL A 155 -12.36 -1.22 -1.39
N THR A 156 -11.56 -2.27 -1.23
CA THR A 156 -11.72 -3.51 -2.00
C THR A 156 -12.90 -4.35 -1.52
N TRP A 157 -13.24 -4.27 -0.23
CA TRP A 157 -14.46 -4.87 0.29
C TRP A 157 -15.72 -4.20 -0.29
N VAL A 158 -15.78 -2.86 -0.32
CA VAL A 158 -16.87 -2.15 -0.99
C VAL A 158 -16.93 -2.54 -2.48
N GLY A 159 -15.76 -2.66 -3.12
CA GLY A 159 -15.65 -3.14 -4.50
C GLY A 159 -16.30 -4.50 -4.69
N ILE A 160 -15.88 -5.51 -3.94
CA ILE A 160 -16.44 -6.87 -4.11
C ILE A 160 -17.90 -6.95 -3.66
N ARG A 161 -18.30 -6.27 -2.59
CA ARG A 161 -19.64 -6.39 -2.03
C ARG A 161 -20.72 -5.70 -2.87
N TYR A 162 -20.40 -4.56 -3.49
CA TYR A 162 -21.37 -3.72 -4.20
C TYR A 162 -21.05 -3.49 -5.69
N LEU A 163 -19.80 -3.59 -6.08
CA LEU A 163 -19.27 -3.22 -7.40
C LEU A 163 -18.33 -4.30 -7.95
N PRO A 164 -18.74 -5.58 -8.02
CA PRO A 164 -17.83 -6.67 -8.38
C PRO A 164 -17.54 -6.68 -9.88
N GLY A 165 -16.88 -5.62 -10.36
CA GLY A 165 -16.54 -5.45 -11.78
C GLY A 165 -16.56 -4.01 -12.25
N GLY A 166 -16.78 -3.84 -13.57
CA GLY A 166 -16.90 -2.53 -14.20
C GLY A 166 -15.68 -1.65 -13.99
N HIS A 167 -15.95 -0.36 -13.82
CA HIS A 167 -14.93 0.70 -13.74
C HIS A 167 -13.86 0.47 -12.65
N GLY A 168 -14.22 -0.19 -11.54
CA GLY A 168 -13.30 -0.48 -10.43
C GLY A 168 -12.20 -1.51 -10.75
N VAL A 169 -12.34 -2.31 -11.81
CA VAL A 169 -11.34 -3.31 -12.22
C VAL A 169 -10.02 -2.66 -12.61
N PHE A 170 -10.06 -1.46 -13.17
CA PHE A 170 -8.87 -0.71 -13.57
C PHE A 170 -7.95 -0.38 -12.39
N LEU A 171 -8.54 -0.02 -11.23
CA LEU A 171 -7.77 0.15 -9.98
C LEU A 171 -6.99 -1.12 -9.64
N GLY A 172 -7.67 -2.28 -9.66
CA GLY A 172 -7.05 -3.57 -9.40
C GLY A 172 -5.94 -3.92 -10.37
N LEU A 173 -6.16 -3.66 -11.67
CA LEU A 173 -5.19 -3.91 -12.73
C LEU A 173 -3.88 -3.14 -12.51
N ILE A 174 -3.95 -1.81 -12.36
CA ILE A 174 -2.76 -0.98 -12.16
C ILE A 174 -2.08 -1.31 -10.84
N ASN A 175 -2.85 -1.47 -9.76
CA ASN A 175 -2.28 -1.78 -8.46
C ASN A 175 -1.55 -3.13 -8.45
N THR A 176 -2.11 -4.15 -9.08
CA THR A 176 -1.49 -5.46 -9.24
C THR A 176 -0.15 -5.38 -9.99
N PHE A 177 -0.10 -4.62 -11.09
CA PHE A 177 1.14 -4.38 -11.84
C PHE A 177 2.21 -3.70 -10.96
N VAL A 178 1.85 -2.64 -10.25
CA VAL A 178 2.77 -1.93 -9.36
C VAL A 178 3.24 -2.82 -8.20
N HIS A 179 2.37 -3.68 -7.68
CA HIS A 179 2.71 -4.64 -6.62
C HIS A 179 3.72 -5.70 -7.09
N ILE A 180 3.61 -6.19 -8.33
CA ILE A 180 4.63 -7.09 -8.89
C ILE A 180 6.01 -6.43 -8.85
N ILE A 181 6.12 -5.18 -9.29
CA ILE A 181 7.39 -4.43 -9.29
C ILE A 181 7.89 -4.20 -7.86
N MET A 182 6.99 -3.84 -6.96
CA MET A 182 7.32 -3.58 -5.55
C MET A 182 7.81 -4.84 -4.83
N TYR A 183 7.10 -5.97 -4.97
CA TYR A 183 7.51 -7.22 -4.34
C TYR A 183 8.76 -7.84 -4.99
N THR A 184 8.99 -7.59 -6.28
CA THR A 184 10.27 -7.93 -6.94
C THR A 184 11.42 -7.15 -6.31
N HIS A 185 11.22 -5.86 -6.01
CA HIS A 185 12.22 -5.08 -5.27
C HIS A 185 12.43 -5.62 -3.84
N TYR A 186 11.37 -6.00 -3.14
CA TYR A 186 11.50 -6.57 -1.79
C TYR A 186 12.20 -7.93 -1.82
N LEU A 187 11.94 -8.76 -2.81
CA LEU A 187 12.65 -10.01 -3.02
C LEU A 187 14.15 -9.77 -3.28
N TRP A 188 14.47 -8.83 -4.19
CA TRP A 188 15.85 -8.43 -4.49
C TRP A 188 16.62 -8.03 -3.24
N THR A 189 16.02 -7.17 -2.41
CA THR A 189 16.64 -6.70 -1.17
C THR A 189 16.75 -7.81 -0.10
N SER A 190 15.81 -8.74 -0.05
CA SER A 190 15.82 -9.87 0.88
C SER A 190 16.88 -10.93 0.53
N LEU A 191 17.21 -11.04 -0.76
CA LEU A 191 18.27 -11.90 -1.29
C LEU A 191 19.67 -11.26 -1.22
N ASN A 192 19.77 -9.99 -0.79
CA ASN A 192 21.02 -9.22 -0.73
C ASN A 192 21.75 -9.12 -2.10
N LEU A 193 21.00 -8.99 -3.20
CA LEU A 193 21.53 -8.93 -4.57
C LEU A 193 22.17 -7.58 -4.94
N GLY A 194 22.51 -6.77 -3.95
CA GLY A 194 23.18 -5.49 -4.12
C GLY A 194 22.27 -4.26 -3.95
N LYS A 195 22.82 -3.07 -4.19
CA LYS A 195 22.13 -1.79 -3.96
C LYS A 195 21.02 -1.56 -5.00
N ALA A 196 19.81 -1.49 -4.55
CA ALA A 196 18.64 -1.21 -5.40
C ALA A 196 18.49 0.29 -5.66
N TRP A 197 19.12 0.80 -6.73
CA TRP A 197 19.09 2.21 -7.13
C TRP A 197 17.72 2.69 -7.60
N TRP A 198 16.86 1.77 -8.03
CA TRP A 198 15.51 2.05 -8.56
C TRP A 198 14.44 2.29 -7.50
N LYS A 199 14.76 2.17 -6.21
CA LYS A 199 13.78 2.35 -5.11
C LYS A 199 12.97 3.65 -5.21
N LYS A 200 13.61 4.78 -5.56
CA LYS A 200 12.93 6.05 -5.72
C LYS A 200 11.90 6.06 -6.85
N TYR A 201 12.19 5.33 -7.95
CA TYR A 201 11.29 5.24 -9.11
C TYR A 201 10.06 4.39 -8.81
N ILE A 202 10.16 3.39 -7.91
CA ILE A 202 9.00 2.63 -7.42
C ILE A 202 8.05 3.57 -6.69
N THR A 203 8.55 4.46 -5.82
CA THR A 203 7.69 5.44 -5.15
C THR A 203 7.05 6.43 -6.13
N GLN A 204 7.78 6.86 -7.16
CA GLN A 204 7.21 7.69 -8.22
C GLN A 204 6.12 6.95 -9.02
N LEU A 205 6.33 5.66 -9.32
CA LEU A 205 5.35 4.82 -9.99
C LEU A 205 4.08 4.66 -9.14
N GLN A 206 4.21 4.53 -7.81
CA GLN A 206 3.07 4.47 -6.90
C GLN A 206 2.28 5.80 -6.88
N ILE A 207 2.96 6.94 -6.86
CA ILE A 207 2.28 8.25 -6.97
C ILE A 207 1.56 8.37 -8.31
N PHE A 208 2.21 8.00 -9.40
CA PHE A 208 1.63 8.01 -10.75
C PHE A 208 0.40 7.10 -10.85
N GLN A 209 0.44 5.91 -10.24
CA GLN A 209 -0.71 5.02 -10.11
C GLN A 209 -1.91 5.73 -9.49
N PHE A 210 -1.73 6.41 -8.35
CA PHE A 210 -2.83 7.11 -7.68
C PHE A 210 -3.38 8.27 -8.53
N ILE A 211 -2.53 9.00 -9.25
CA ILE A 211 -2.95 10.08 -10.15
C ILE A 211 -3.81 9.51 -11.29
N ILE A 212 -3.40 8.40 -11.92
CA ILE A 212 -4.17 7.78 -13.01
C ILE A 212 -5.52 7.27 -12.50
N ILE A 213 -5.55 6.63 -11.32
CA ILE A 213 -6.80 6.14 -10.70
C ILE A 213 -7.73 7.33 -10.38
N PHE A 214 -7.18 8.44 -9.87
CA PHE A 214 -7.95 9.66 -9.63
C PHE A 214 -8.60 10.18 -10.91
N LEU A 215 -7.83 10.33 -11.99
CA LEU A 215 -8.31 10.81 -13.28
C LEU A 215 -9.37 9.87 -13.88
N GLN A 216 -9.18 8.57 -13.74
CA GLN A 216 -10.11 7.55 -14.20
C GLN A 216 -11.44 7.61 -13.41
N PHE A 217 -11.41 7.73 -12.09
CA PHE A 217 -12.62 7.90 -11.29
C PHE A 217 -13.33 9.23 -11.57
N LEU A 218 -12.56 10.31 -11.75
CA LEU A 218 -13.10 11.61 -12.11
C LEU A 218 -13.81 11.56 -13.47
N SER A 219 -13.24 10.86 -14.46
CA SER A 219 -13.86 10.72 -15.79
C SER A 219 -15.24 10.06 -15.71
N ALA A 220 -15.41 9.01 -14.88
CA ALA A 220 -16.70 8.35 -14.69
C ALA A 220 -17.74 9.27 -13.99
N ILE A 221 -17.30 10.09 -13.03
CA ILE A 221 -18.21 11.07 -12.37
C ILE A 221 -18.68 12.14 -13.34
N LEU A 222 -17.79 12.66 -14.20
CA LEU A 222 -18.10 13.72 -15.15
C LEU A 222 -18.95 13.22 -16.34
N THR A 223 -18.94 11.94 -16.64
CA THR A 223 -19.75 11.35 -17.71
C THR A 223 -21.22 11.30 -17.30
N LYS A 224 -22.11 11.99 -18.05
CA LYS A 224 -23.54 12.17 -17.69
C LYS A 224 -24.25 10.84 -17.53
N ASP A 225 -24.14 9.94 -18.48
CA ASP A 225 -24.89 8.68 -18.55
C ASP A 225 -24.03 7.46 -18.13
N CYS A 226 -23.09 7.66 -17.22
CA CYS A 226 -22.31 6.57 -16.68
C CYS A 226 -23.15 5.69 -15.76
N GLY A 227 -23.38 4.44 -16.16
CA GLY A 227 -24.12 3.46 -15.37
C GLY A 227 -23.38 2.94 -14.13
N TYR A 228 -22.15 3.40 -13.87
CA TYR A 228 -21.42 3.06 -12.65
C TYR A 228 -21.90 3.91 -11.46
N PRO A 229 -22.11 3.34 -10.25
CA PRO A 229 -22.67 4.06 -9.09
C PRO A 229 -21.77 5.21 -8.61
N LYS A 230 -22.09 6.43 -9.03
CA LYS A 230 -21.29 7.65 -8.75
C LYS A 230 -21.10 7.94 -7.26
N VAL A 231 -22.10 7.63 -6.42
CA VAL A 231 -22.03 7.84 -4.97
C VAL A 231 -20.85 7.07 -4.34
N LEU A 232 -20.60 5.83 -4.81
CA LEU A 232 -19.49 5.04 -4.31
C LEU A 232 -18.14 5.56 -4.83
N LEU A 233 -18.09 6.10 -6.05
CA LEU A 233 -16.90 6.81 -6.55
C LEU A 233 -16.55 8.03 -5.70
N LEU A 234 -17.55 8.79 -5.26
CA LEU A 234 -17.35 9.93 -4.36
C LEU A 234 -16.74 9.54 -3.01
N LEU A 235 -16.93 8.30 -2.54
CA LEU A 235 -16.26 7.79 -1.35
C LEU A 235 -14.79 7.43 -1.62
N PHE A 236 -14.45 6.97 -2.81
CA PHE A 236 -13.09 6.57 -3.16
C PHE A 236 -12.17 7.74 -3.50
N ILE A 237 -12.70 8.82 -4.06
CA ILE A 237 -11.91 10.00 -4.46
C ILE A 237 -11.18 10.65 -3.27
N PRO A 238 -11.82 10.99 -2.14
CA PRO A 238 -11.11 11.57 -1.00
C PRO A 238 -9.99 10.67 -0.47
N HIS A 239 -10.25 9.36 -0.40
CA HIS A 239 -9.23 8.38 -0.02
C HIS A 239 -8.04 8.41 -0.99
N ASN A 240 -8.31 8.42 -2.29
CA ASN A 240 -7.26 8.44 -3.32
C ASN A 240 -6.44 9.74 -3.28
N ILE A 241 -7.09 10.91 -3.14
CA ILE A 241 -6.41 12.20 -2.97
C ILE A 241 -5.50 12.16 -1.73
N PHE A 242 -6.01 11.63 -0.63
CA PHE A 242 -5.24 11.51 0.59
C PHE A 242 -4.01 10.62 0.41
N MET A 243 -4.12 9.52 -0.35
CA MET A 243 -2.98 8.70 -0.72
C MET A 243 -1.95 9.45 -1.56
N ILE A 244 -2.37 10.26 -2.54
CA ILE A 244 -1.46 11.10 -3.33
C ILE A 244 -0.66 12.03 -2.41
N VAL A 245 -1.34 12.71 -1.49
CA VAL A 245 -0.70 13.63 -0.53
C VAL A 245 0.31 12.90 0.34
N LEU A 246 -0.08 11.78 0.94
CA LEU A 246 0.80 11.01 1.84
C LEU A 246 2.03 10.43 1.13
N PHE A 247 1.87 9.88 -0.07
CA PHE A 247 2.99 9.34 -0.85
C PHE A 247 3.92 10.44 -1.37
N THR A 248 3.38 11.60 -1.73
CA THR A 248 4.17 12.76 -2.14
C THR A 248 4.98 13.33 -0.97
N ASP A 249 4.38 13.47 0.22
CA ASP A 249 5.08 13.86 1.44
C ASP A 249 6.20 12.87 1.81
N PHE A 250 5.90 11.56 1.74
CA PHE A 250 6.90 10.51 1.94
C PHE A 250 8.05 10.62 0.93
N TYR A 251 7.76 10.83 -0.36
CA TYR A 251 8.76 10.99 -1.40
C TYR A 251 9.65 12.20 -1.13
N TYR A 252 9.05 13.35 -0.83
CA TYR A 252 9.76 14.58 -0.51
C TYR A 252 10.72 14.39 0.67
N LYS A 253 10.23 13.89 1.80
CA LYS A 253 11.03 13.64 3.01
C LYS A 253 12.13 12.60 2.79
N SER A 254 11.84 11.54 2.06
CA SER A 254 12.77 10.41 1.90
C SER A 254 13.88 10.65 0.87
N TYR A 255 13.61 11.44 -0.18
CA TYR A 255 14.52 11.55 -1.32
C TYR A 255 14.97 12.98 -1.63
N ILE A 256 14.15 14.00 -1.38
CA ILE A 256 14.48 15.40 -1.66
C ILE A 256 15.19 16.04 -0.45
N GLN A 257 14.49 16.07 0.68
CA GLN A 257 15.00 16.72 1.90
C GLN A 257 16.30 16.08 2.42
N LYS A 258 16.40 14.74 2.39
CA LYS A 258 17.64 14.04 2.78
C LYS A 258 18.81 14.37 1.87
N LYS A 259 18.57 14.56 0.57
CA LYS A 259 19.62 14.94 -0.39
C LYS A 259 20.11 16.37 -0.10
N SER A 260 19.22 17.31 0.16
CA SER A 260 19.57 18.70 0.53
C SER A 260 20.41 18.74 1.79
N SER A 261 19.97 18.06 2.87
CA SER A 261 20.71 18.05 4.14
C SER A 261 22.09 17.37 4.06
N GLN A 262 22.32 16.44 3.12
CA GLN A 262 23.65 15.88 2.87
C GLN A 262 24.56 16.86 2.12
N ILE A 263 24.01 17.60 1.16
CA ILE A 263 24.76 18.61 0.40
C ILE A 263 25.21 19.72 1.35
N ASP A 264 24.33 20.20 2.24
CA ASP A 264 24.65 21.24 3.22
C ASP A 264 25.74 20.79 4.19
N LYS A 265 25.68 19.55 4.68
CA LYS A 265 26.73 18.98 5.54
C LYS A 265 28.08 18.85 4.84
N ASN A 266 28.10 18.40 3.59
CA ASN A 266 29.32 18.30 2.81
C ASN A 266 29.90 19.68 2.46
N GLY A 267 29.02 20.64 2.14
CA GLY A 267 29.41 22.05 1.91
C GLY A 267 30.00 22.70 3.17
N LEU A 268 29.46 22.40 4.36
CA LEU A 268 29.99 22.88 5.62
C LEU A 268 31.35 22.26 5.95
N LEU A 269 31.53 20.96 5.73
CA LEU A 269 32.79 20.24 5.92
C LEU A 269 33.91 20.76 4.99
N THR A 270 33.54 21.09 3.74
CA THR A 270 34.51 21.66 2.77
C THR A 270 34.94 23.06 3.19
N ARG A 271 34.01 23.89 3.70
CA ARG A 271 34.33 25.23 4.22
C ARG A 271 35.20 25.20 5.49
N THR A 272 34.92 24.28 6.43
CA THR A 272 35.76 24.11 7.63
C THR A 272 37.15 23.59 7.31
N ASN A 273 37.32 22.74 6.31
CA ASN A 273 38.63 22.27 5.86
C ASN A 273 39.40 23.35 5.12
N GLN A 274 38.76 24.24 4.36
CA GLN A 274 39.43 25.42 3.73
C GLN A 274 39.86 26.47 4.75
N SER A 275 39.01 26.75 5.74
CA SER A 275 39.35 27.71 6.81
C SER A 275 40.41 27.15 7.78
N GLY A 276 40.54 25.83 7.91
CA GLY A 276 41.56 25.17 8.71
C GLY A 276 42.96 25.16 8.06
N VAL A 277 43.02 25.28 6.73
CA VAL A 277 44.33 25.35 5.99
C VAL A 277 44.93 26.74 6.01
N GLU A 278 44.15 27.80 6.15
CA GLU A 278 44.69 29.18 6.24
C GLU A 278 45.32 29.54 7.59
N LEU A 279 45.15 28.73 8.66
CA LEU A 279 45.70 28.98 10.00
C LEU A 279 46.99 28.20 10.34
N SER A 280 47.51 27.37 9.41
CA SER A 280 48.68 26.50 9.69
C SER A 280 50.00 26.98 9.09
N ASN A 281 50.10 28.19 8.47
CA ASN A 281 51.35 28.76 7.96
C ASN A 281 51.93 29.80 8.91
N GLY A 282 52.42 29.36 10.06
CA GLY A 282 53.19 30.28 10.95
C GLY A 282 53.51 29.70 12.31
N ARG A 283 54.46 28.78 12.38
CA ARG A 283 55.61 28.64 13.29
C ARG A 283 55.99 27.20 13.53
N PRO A 284 57.26 26.86 13.47
CA PRO A 284 57.72 25.52 13.86
C PRO A 284 58.06 25.54 15.37
N ASN A 285 57.76 24.51 16.08
CA ASN A 285 58.68 23.81 16.96
C ASN A 285 58.02 22.98 18.08
N ILE A 286 58.57 21.80 18.21
CA ILE A 286 59.02 21.06 19.41
C ILE A 286 58.01 20.15 20.10
N SER A 287 58.34 18.86 19.93
CA SER A 287 58.27 17.75 20.90
C SER A 287 56.94 17.55 21.65
N GLU A 288 56.37 16.38 21.64
CA GLU A 288 56.82 15.18 22.35
C GLU A 288 55.90 13.99 22.07
N ASN A 289 56.56 12.88 21.97
CA ASN A 289 55.99 11.54 22.10
C ASN A 289 55.14 11.41 23.37
N LEU A 290 54.08 10.62 23.30
CA LEU A 290 53.90 9.51 24.22
C LEU A 290 52.54 8.77 24.02
N THR A 291 52.73 7.50 23.80
CA THR A 291 51.95 6.33 24.28
C THR A 291 50.52 6.08 23.80
N LYS A 292 50.48 5.05 23.01
CA LYS A 292 49.60 3.86 23.03
C LYS A 292 48.82 3.61 24.34
N SER A 293 47.56 3.29 24.19
CA SER A 293 46.88 2.07 24.70
C SER A 293 45.39 2.17 24.37
N LYS A 294 44.84 1.27 23.62
CA LYS A 294 44.21 -0.03 23.91
C LYS A 294 42.91 0.07 24.74
N LEU A 295 41.92 -0.66 24.18
CA LEU A 295 40.73 -1.30 24.81
C LEU A 295 39.49 -0.39 24.88
N LEU A 296 38.34 -0.74 24.47
CA LEU A 296 37.56 -1.99 24.21
C LEU A 296 36.46 -1.70 23.21
#